data_2e7bce840e531c062bcd012fd225effc
#
_entry.id   2e7bce840e531c062bcd012fd225effc
#
_cell.length_a   1.000
_cell.length_b   1.000
_cell.length_c   1.000
_cell.angle_alpha   90.00
_cell.angle_beta   90.00
_cell.angle_gamma   90.00
#
_symmetry.space_group_name_H-M   'P 1'
#
loop_
_entity.id
_entity.type
_entity.pdbx_description
1 polymer ?
#
loop_
_entity_poly.entity_id
_entity_poly.type
_entity_poly.pdbx_seq_one_letter_code
_entity_poly.pdbx_strand_id
1 'polypeptide(L)'
;MSQKIDHQKPNIVLIMTDQQRADTIAELGHPWMQTPNLDRLVKQGTSFTNCFVTSPVCVSSRASVFLGAYPHTTNVYTNFETWQPNWVSWLAQAGYHCVNIGKMHINPYDAKGGFHQRFFVENKDRPLFLEDHERALYDEWDKALKARGLEKPSRYTRVRDDRDAFLKNLGCFTWETDDDMHPDNFVGDTAVWWLEDRKASSPFFLQIGFPGPHPPYDPTDEFLAIYKDTEFPHRAASQQELAQQPKMHQQLRQSMVDFNIDSVAWRENLTDEDIQRLHRYYAANVSMIDQKVGQIMDCLDKQGHLDNTIVIFCSDHADALGEHGHIQKWTMYDCVTRVPLVFWAPDRVKQQQQCDDLVQLMDIAPTILQFAGIDPPSNWEALAMNKMLTSGCWDEQDPNEKLRDHVYAELGRDHIQSGA
;
A
#
# COMPACT_ATOMS: atom_id res chain seq x y z
N MET A 1 -35.24 24.32 -14.24
CA MET A 1 -35.67 23.35 -13.19
C MET A 1 -34.49 22.47 -12.96
N SER A 2 -33.72 22.70 -11.89
CA SER A 2 -32.61 21.88 -11.48
C SER A 2 -33.20 20.54 -11.00
N GLN A 3 -32.99 19.46 -11.75
CA GLN A 3 -33.22 18.12 -11.24
C GLN A 3 -32.33 17.95 -10.01
N LYS A 4 -32.93 17.77 -8.82
CA LYS A 4 -32.23 17.21 -7.68
C LYS A 4 -31.76 15.82 -8.12
N ILE A 5 -30.46 15.69 -8.37
CA ILE A 5 -29.80 14.41 -8.46
C ILE A 5 -30.02 13.78 -7.10
N ASP A 6 -30.86 12.76 -7.04
CA ASP A 6 -31.04 11.92 -5.85
C ASP A 6 -29.69 11.20 -5.69
N HIS A 7 -28.83 11.72 -4.80
CA HIS A 7 -27.47 11.21 -4.63
C HIS A 7 -27.54 9.83 -3.99
N GLN A 8 -27.70 8.82 -4.83
CA GLN A 8 -27.51 7.43 -4.44
C GLN A 8 -26.16 7.31 -3.74
N LYS A 9 -26.10 6.59 -2.61
CA LYS A 9 -24.86 6.33 -1.89
C LYS A 9 -23.81 5.80 -2.85
N PRO A 10 -22.58 6.38 -2.90
CA PRO A 10 -21.55 5.93 -3.82
C PRO A 10 -21.05 4.55 -3.42
N ASN A 11 -20.61 3.76 -4.39
CA ASN A 11 -19.69 2.66 -4.11
C ASN A 11 -18.33 3.26 -3.71
N ILE A 12 -17.56 2.54 -2.91
CA ILE A 12 -16.25 2.98 -2.45
C ILE A 12 -15.26 1.84 -2.67
N VAL A 13 -14.20 2.10 -3.43
CA VAL A 13 -13.09 1.19 -3.67
C VAL A 13 -11.84 1.81 -3.08
N LEU A 14 -11.28 1.16 -2.05
CA LEU A 14 -10.01 1.54 -1.44
C LEU A 14 -8.93 0.56 -1.90
N ILE A 15 -8.04 1.01 -2.77
CA ILE A 15 -6.88 0.26 -3.25
C ILE A 15 -5.67 0.69 -2.44
N MET A 16 -5.10 -0.23 -1.68
CA MET A 16 -3.93 0.03 -0.83
C MET A 16 -2.82 -0.95 -1.19
N THR A 17 -1.69 -0.43 -1.65
CA THR A 17 -0.47 -1.21 -1.85
C THR A 17 0.33 -1.33 -0.55
N ASP A 18 1.23 -2.29 -0.48
CA ASP A 18 2.20 -2.40 0.60
C ASP A 18 3.55 -1.88 0.14
N GLN A 19 4.05 -0.87 0.83
CA GLN A 19 5.41 -0.37 0.68
C GLN A 19 5.66 0.41 -0.64
N GLN A 20 4.62 1.05 -1.24
CA GLN A 20 4.80 1.83 -2.47
C GLN A 20 5.21 3.28 -2.20
N ARG A 21 6.28 3.72 -2.87
CA ARG A 21 6.85 5.07 -2.78
C ARG A 21 5.99 6.10 -3.50
N ALA A 22 6.00 7.34 -2.98
CA ALA A 22 5.32 8.47 -3.61
C ALA A 22 5.86 8.81 -5.01
N ASP A 23 7.15 8.53 -5.28
CA ASP A 23 7.83 8.85 -6.54
C ASP A 23 7.72 7.74 -7.61
N THR A 24 6.62 6.98 -7.59
CA THR A 24 6.38 5.85 -8.50
C THR A 24 5.16 6.01 -9.41
N ILE A 25 4.64 7.22 -9.56
CA ILE A 25 3.56 7.54 -10.50
C ILE A 25 4.07 8.58 -11.50
N ALA A 26 4.08 8.24 -12.80
CA ALA A 26 4.71 9.08 -13.82
C ALA A 26 4.10 10.48 -13.90
N GLU A 27 2.79 10.61 -13.82
CA GLU A 27 2.07 11.88 -13.91
C GLU A 27 2.35 12.80 -12.71
N LEU A 28 2.85 12.29 -11.60
CA LEU A 28 3.28 13.09 -10.44
C LEU A 28 4.72 13.60 -10.56
N GLY A 29 5.29 13.60 -11.77
CA GLY A 29 6.62 14.16 -12.07
C GLY A 29 7.76 13.12 -12.07
N HIS A 30 7.43 11.84 -12.23
CA HIS A 30 8.38 10.73 -12.20
C HIS A 30 8.46 10.00 -13.55
N PRO A 31 9.02 10.64 -14.61
CA PRO A 31 8.93 10.18 -16.01
C PRO A 31 9.65 8.85 -16.30
N TRP A 32 10.45 8.35 -15.36
CA TRP A 32 11.07 7.02 -15.45
C TRP A 32 10.09 5.88 -15.17
N MET A 33 8.90 6.17 -14.61
CA MET A 33 7.88 5.19 -14.32
C MET A 33 6.94 4.95 -15.51
N GLN A 34 6.37 3.75 -15.59
CA GLN A 34 5.35 3.35 -16.55
C GLN A 34 4.09 2.94 -15.79
N THR A 35 3.21 3.91 -15.53
CA THR A 35 2.01 3.76 -14.70
C THR A 35 0.76 4.37 -15.34
N PRO A 36 0.39 3.96 -16.59
CA PRO A 36 -0.65 4.63 -17.36
C PRO A 36 -2.03 4.64 -16.69
N ASN A 37 -2.34 3.65 -15.85
CA ASN A 37 -3.62 3.55 -15.19
C ASN A 37 -3.68 4.43 -13.92
N LEU A 38 -2.62 4.48 -13.13
CA LEU A 38 -2.48 5.42 -12.02
C LEU A 38 -2.41 6.86 -12.53
N ASP A 39 -1.72 7.10 -13.66
CA ASP A 39 -1.69 8.40 -14.34
C ASP A 39 -3.10 8.86 -14.74
N ARG A 40 -3.95 7.92 -15.22
CA ARG A 40 -5.36 8.21 -15.50
C ARG A 40 -6.11 8.66 -14.23
N LEU A 41 -5.90 7.99 -13.09
CA LEU A 41 -6.51 8.39 -11.81
C LEU A 41 -6.04 9.79 -11.40
N VAL A 42 -4.75 10.09 -11.51
CA VAL A 42 -4.18 11.42 -11.21
C VAL A 42 -4.75 12.49 -12.14
N LYS A 43 -4.79 12.26 -13.44
CA LYS A 43 -5.32 13.20 -14.44
C LYS A 43 -6.81 13.51 -14.27
N GLN A 44 -7.57 12.58 -13.74
CA GLN A 44 -9.03 12.69 -13.65
C GLN A 44 -9.53 12.84 -12.20
N GLY A 45 -8.65 12.93 -11.23
CA GLY A 45 -8.96 13.00 -9.82
C GLY A 45 -8.23 14.12 -9.09
N THR A 46 -8.17 14.02 -7.76
CA THR A 46 -7.34 14.83 -6.87
C THR A 46 -6.23 13.97 -6.29
N SER A 47 -4.98 14.39 -6.45
CA SER A 47 -3.79 13.77 -5.85
C SER A 47 -3.21 14.64 -4.75
N PHE A 48 -2.78 14.02 -3.65
CA PHE A 48 -2.07 14.69 -2.56
C PHE A 48 -0.59 14.35 -2.63
N THR A 49 0.25 15.37 -2.80
CA THR A 49 1.71 15.20 -2.93
C THR A 49 2.41 15.09 -1.58
N ASN A 50 1.76 15.54 -0.51
CA ASN A 50 2.26 15.55 0.86
C ASN A 50 1.37 14.71 1.80
N CYS A 51 1.12 13.45 1.40
CA CYS A 51 0.49 12.47 2.27
C CYS A 51 1.55 11.70 3.04
N PHE A 52 1.48 11.74 4.37
CA PHE A 52 2.41 11.06 5.27
C PHE A 52 1.72 9.98 6.10
N VAL A 53 2.44 8.90 6.35
CA VAL A 53 1.98 7.84 7.23
C VAL A 53 2.20 8.20 8.70
N THR A 54 1.43 7.58 9.59
CA THR A 54 1.58 7.74 11.04
C THR A 54 2.72 6.88 11.61
N SER A 55 3.13 5.86 10.86
CA SER A 55 4.24 4.98 11.21
C SER A 55 4.83 4.34 9.94
N PRO A 56 6.17 4.23 9.83
CA PRO A 56 6.82 3.52 8.73
C PRO A 56 6.83 2.00 8.94
N VAL A 57 5.68 1.44 9.33
CA VAL A 57 5.46 0.00 9.58
C VAL A 57 4.04 -0.37 9.15
N CYS A 58 3.91 -1.41 8.33
CA CYS A 58 2.65 -1.77 7.70
C CYS A 58 1.51 -1.99 8.71
N VAL A 59 1.71 -2.76 9.77
CA VAL A 59 0.66 -3.03 10.75
C VAL A 59 0.21 -1.75 11.46
N SER A 60 1.15 -0.92 11.93
CA SER A 60 0.84 0.32 12.67
C SER A 60 0.16 1.35 11.78
N SER A 61 0.68 1.54 10.55
CA SER A 61 0.08 2.44 9.57
C SER A 61 -1.34 2.03 9.19
N ARG A 62 -1.55 0.73 8.87
CA ARG A 62 -2.88 0.18 8.55
C ARG A 62 -3.82 0.30 9.74
N ALA A 63 -3.37 -0.01 10.96
CA ALA A 63 -4.18 0.17 12.17
C ALA A 63 -4.63 1.63 12.32
N SER A 64 -3.74 2.61 12.10
CA SER A 64 -4.11 4.03 12.16
C SER A 64 -5.18 4.40 11.14
N VAL A 65 -5.10 3.90 9.90
CA VAL A 65 -6.13 4.11 8.88
C VAL A 65 -7.48 3.51 9.30
N PHE A 66 -7.46 2.30 9.86
CA PHE A 66 -8.70 1.58 10.16
C PHE A 66 -9.25 1.83 11.58
N LEU A 67 -8.55 2.59 12.41
CA LEU A 67 -8.98 3.01 13.74
C LEU A 67 -9.13 4.53 13.88
N GLY A 68 -8.63 5.32 12.91
CA GLY A 68 -8.74 6.79 12.91
C GLY A 68 -7.86 7.48 13.94
N ALA A 69 -6.76 6.83 14.39
CA ALA A 69 -5.92 7.33 15.48
C ALA A 69 -4.44 6.92 15.31
N TYR A 70 -3.55 7.63 15.98
CA TYR A 70 -2.11 7.35 15.98
C TYR A 70 -1.74 6.04 16.69
N PRO A 71 -0.56 5.44 16.39
CA PRO A 71 -0.12 4.21 17.03
C PRO A 71 -0.07 4.29 18.56
N HIS A 72 0.34 5.42 19.16
CA HIS A 72 0.34 5.60 20.61
C HIS A 72 -1.07 5.59 21.24
N THR A 73 -2.09 5.94 20.48
CA THR A 73 -3.50 5.87 20.89
C THR A 73 -4.07 4.47 20.68
N THR A 74 -3.73 3.82 19.57
CA THR A 74 -4.21 2.47 19.24
C THR A 74 -3.45 1.37 19.96
N ASN A 75 -2.23 1.65 20.44
CA ASN A 75 -1.26 0.69 20.98
C ASN A 75 -0.89 -0.44 20.01
N VAL A 76 -0.94 -0.17 18.68
CA VAL A 76 -0.57 -1.14 17.66
C VAL A 76 0.77 -0.73 17.04
N TYR A 77 1.85 -1.39 17.44
CA TYR A 77 3.22 -1.12 17.00
C TYR A 77 3.87 -2.27 16.26
N THR A 78 3.46 -3.51 16.56
CA THR A 78 4.07 -4.73 16.02
C THR A 78 3.02 -5.69 15.46
N ASN A 79 3.44 -6.76 14.82
CA ASN A 79 2.55 -7.80 14.28
C ASN A 79 1.87 -8.66 15.36
N PHE A 80 2.17 -8.42 16.64
CA PHE A 80 1.68 -9.25 17.74
C PHE A 80 0.44 -8.67 18.43
N GLU A 81 0.18 -7.36 18.30
CA GLU A 81 -1.00 -6.74 18.90
C GLU A 81 -2.26 -7.16 18.15
N THR A 82 -3.30 -7.50 18.91
CA THR A 82 -4.63 -7.79 18.37
C THR A 82 -5.34 -6.48 18.03
N TRP A 83 -5.75 -6.33 16.78
CA TRP A 83 -6.53 -5.18 16.33
C TRP A 83 -7.46 -5.54 15.17
N GLN A 84 -8.53 -4.79 15.02
CA GLN A 84 -9.48 -4.95 13.93
C GLN A 84 -10.06 -3.59 13.55
N PRO A 85 -10.45 -3.40 12.26
CA PRO A 85 -11.17 -2.20 11.84
C PRO A 85 -12.40 -1.94 12.67
N ASN A 86 -12.66 -0.67 12.99
CA ASN A 86 -13.87 -0.29 13.73
C ASN A 86 -14.97 0.28 12.82
N TRP A 87 -14.64 1.16 11.88
CA TRP A 87 -15.60 1.90 11.07
C TRP A 87 -16.19 1.12 9.89
N VAL A 88 -15.59 0.01 9.47
CA VAL A 88 -16.15 -0.85 8.42
C VAL A 88 -17.52 -1.41 8.83
N SER A 89 -17.69 -1.72 10.11
CA SER A 89 -18.99 -2.16 10.65
C SER A 89 -20.07 -1.07 10.54
N TRP A 90 -19.69 0.21 10.61
CA TRP A 90 -20.65 1.32 10.45
C TRP A 90 -21.10 1.48 9.00
N LEU A 91 -20.21 1.26 8.03
CA LEU A 91 -20.59 1.17 6.62
C LEU A 91 -21.59 0.00 6.41
N ALA A 92 -21.30 -1.18 6.99
CA ALA A 92 -22.18 -2.32 6.92
C ALA A 92 -23.58 -2.01 7.51
N GLN A 93 -23.63 -1.35 8.67
CA GLN A 93 -24.88 -0.89 9.28
C GLN A 93 -25.61 0.17 8.43
N ALA A 94 -24.88 0.98 7.70
CA ALA A 94 -25.43 1.95 6.75
C ALA A 94 -25.90 1.33 5.42
N GLY A 95 -25.82 0.00 5.29
CA GLY A 95 -26.33 -0.75 4.13
C GLY A 95 -25.28 -1.02 3.03
N TYR A 96 -24.01 -0.80 3.27
CA TYR A 96 -22.95 -1.19 2.35
C TYR A 96 -22.64 -2.69 2.44
N HIS A 97 -22.40 -3.31 1.30
CA HIS A 97 -21.77 -4.64 1.27
C HIS A 97 -20.26 -4.47 1.35
N CYS A 98 -19.67 -4.75 2.51
CA CYS A 98 -18.24 -4.54 2.78
C CYS A 98 -17.44 -5.80 2.47
N VAL A 99 -16.41 -5.68 1.63
CA VAL A 99 -15.56 -6.81 1.20
C VAL A 99 -14.10 -6.40 1.25
N ASN A 100 -13.26 -7.32 1.73
CA ASN A 100 -11.80 -7.20 1.66
C ASN A 100 -11.23 -8.27 0.73
N ILE A 101 -10.34 -7.87 -0.17
CA ILE A 101 -9.58 -8.74 -1.05
C ILE A 101 -8.09 -8.40 -0.90
N GLY A 102 -7.26 -9.38 -0.59
CA GLY A 102 -5.83 -9.20 -0.39
C GLY A 102 -5.44 -8.79 1.03
N LYS A 103 -4.35 -8.05 1.15
CA LYS A 103 -3.70 -7.73 2.42
C LYS A 103 -4.48 -6.73 3.25
N MET A 104 -4.70 -7.06 4.50
CA MET A 104 -5.28 -6.20 5.52
C MET A 104 -4.37 -6.03 6.73
N HIS A 105 -3.63 -7.05 7.08
CA HIS A 105 -2.69 -7.10 8.20
C HIS A 105 -3.35 -6.93 9.57
N ILE A 106 -4.58 -7.42 9.72
CA ILE A 106 -5.25 -7.49 11.03
C ILE A 106 -4.80 -8.71 11.82
N ASN A 107 -4.96 -8.66 13.11
CA ASN A 107 -4.65 -9.77 13.99
C ASN A 107 -5.83 -10.04 14.95
N PRO A 108 -6.41 -11.27 14.97
CA PRO A 108 -6.03 -12.44 14.15
C PRO A 108 -6.38 -12.26 12.66
N TYR A 109 -5.64 -12.93 11.78
CA TYR A 109 -5.75 -12.77 10.31
C TYR A 109 -7.13 -13.12 9.75
N ASP A 110 -7.83 -14.08 10.37
CA ASP A 110 -9.15 -14.56 9.98
C ASP A 110 -10.32 -13.75 10.59
N ALA A 111 -10.01 -12.74 11.41
CA ALA A 111 -11.05 -11.89 12.00
C ALA A 111 -11.87 -11.19 10.91
N LYS A 112 -13.17 -11.09 11.10
CA LYS A 112 -14.08 -10.46 10.13
C LYS A 112 -13.83 -8.95 9.95
N GLY A 113 -13.42 -8.24 11.00
CA GLY A 113 -13.11 -6.81 10.95
C GLY A 113 -14.22 -5.91 10.40
N GLY A 114 -15.50 -6.30 10.57
CA GLY A 114 -16.65 -5.58 10.02
C GLY A 114 -16.98 -5.91 8.56
N PHE A 115 -16.17 -6.71 7.88
CA PHE A 115 -16.44 -7.15 6.50
C PHE A 115 -17.43 -8.30 6.45
N HIS A 116 -18.26 -8.34 5.40
CA HIS A 116 -19.15 -9.47 5.10
C HIS A 116 -18.38 -10.64 4.50
N GLN A 117 -17.39 -10.33 3.65
CA GLN A 117 -16.51 -11.31 2.98
C GLN A 117 -15.07 -10.84 3.05
N ARG A 118 -14.16 -11.80 3.20
CA ARG A 118 -12.73 -11.54 3.12
C ARG A 118 -12.06 -12.65 2.32
N PHE A 119 -11.34 -12.24 1.26
CA PHE A 119 -10.46 -13.07 0.42
C PHE A 119 -9.05 -12.64 0.69
N PHE A 120 -8.53 -12.95 1.87
CA PHE A 120 -7.28 -12.37 2.34
C PHE A 120 -6.05 -13.08 1.76
N VAL A 121 -5.02 -12.27 1.44
CA VAL A 121 -3.68 -12.66 1.01
C VAL A 121 -2.72 -11.76 1.76
N GLU A 122 -2.00 -12.29 2.76
CA GLU A 122 -1.29 -11.43 3.70
C GLU A 122 0.19 -11.20 3.33
N ASN A 123 0.85 -12.18 2.70
CA ASN A 123 2.28 -12.13 2.40
C ASN A 123 2.61 -12.73 1.04
N LYS A 124 3.71 -12.26 0.42
CA LYS A 124 4.25 -12.78 -0.84
C LYS A 124 5.12 -14.04 -0.66
N ASP A 125 5.52 -14.35 0.56
CA ASP A 125 6.32 -15.54 0.87
C ASP A 125 5.86 -16.21 2.18
N ARG A 126 6.43 -17.37 2.52
CA ARG A 126 6.11 -18.03 3.79
C ARG A 126 6.70 -17.28 4.96
N PRO A 127 5.92 -17.07 6.05
CA PRO A 127 6.47 -16.61 7.31
C PRO A 127 7.55 -17.57 7.85
N LEU A 128 8.58 -17.00 8.44
CA LEU A 128 9.78 -17.69 8.91
C LEU A 128 9.55 -18.77 9.97
N PHE A 129 8.53 -18.63 10.79
CA PHE A 129 8.41 -19.34 12.08
C PHE A 129 7.25 -20.32 12.15
N LEU A 130 6.61 -20.62 11.03
CA LEU A 130 5.55 -21.60 10.99
C LEU A 130 5.98 -22.78 10.14
N GLU A 131 6.23 -23.89 10.76
CA GLU A 131 6.31 -25.18 10.07
C GLU A 131 4.95 -25.52 9.46
N ASP A 132 4.91 -26.25 8.35
CA ASP A 132 3.68 -26.55 7.62
C ASP A 132 2.58 -27.19 8.47
N HIS A 133 2.95 -28.04 9.44
CA HIS A 133 2.01 -28.69 10.34
C HIS A 133 1.48 -27.78 11.45
N GLU A 134 2.15 -26.66 11.74
CA GLU A 134 1.73 -25.66 12.72
C GLU A 134 0.86 -24.57 12.10
N ARG A 135 0.76 -24.56 10.77
CA ARG A 135 -0.01 -23.58 10.01
C ARG A 135 -1.49 -23.90 10.12
N ALA A 136 -2.14 -23.35 11.13
CA ALA A 136 -3.57 -23.51 11.37
C ALA A 136 -4.44 -22.78 10.32
N LEU A 137 -3.87 -21.86 9.54
CA LEU A 137 -4.60 -21.00 8.62
C LEU A 137 -3.90 -20.90 7.27
N TYR A 138 -4.68 -21.12 6.20
CA TYR A 138 -4.28 -20.90 4.82
C TYR A 138 -5.05 -19.70 4.27
N ASP A 139 -4.35 -18.74 3.66
CA ASP A 139 -4.99 -17.65 2.92
C ASP A 139 -5.52 -18.15 1.56
N GLU A 140 -6.22 -17.26 0.83
CA GLU A 140 -6.83 -17.66 -0.45
C GLU A 140 -5.78 -17.98 -1.52
N TRP A 141 -4.63 -17.31 -1.48
CA TRP A 141 -3.52 -17.61 -2.38
C TRP A 141 -2.86 -18.96 -2.08
N ASP A 142 -2.67 -19.31 -0.80
CA ASP A 142 -2.21 -20.65 -0.41
C ASP A 142 -3.11 -21.75 -0.98
N LYS A 143 -4.44 -21.55 -0.88
CA LYS A 143 -5.43 -22.51 -1.40
C LYS A 143 -5.33 -22.64 -2.91
N ALA A 144 -5.19 -21.51 -3.63
CA ALA A 144 -5.09 -21.48 -5.09
C ALA A 144 -3.79 -22.16 -5.57
N LEU A 145 -2.64 -21.86 -4.96
CA LEU A 145 -1.36 -22.53 -5.25
C LEU A 145 -1.46 -24.03 -5.04
N LYS A 146 -1.99 -24.45 -3.90
CA LYS A 146 -2.16 -25.87 -3.58
C LYS A 146 -3.11 -26.58 -4.54
N ALA A 147 -4.19 -25.93 -4.99
CA ALA A 147 -5.10 -26.48 -5.98
C ALA A 147 -4.45 -26.73 -7.35
N ARG A 148 -3.38 -25.97 -7.67
CA ARG A 148 -2.55 -26.18 -8.88
C ARG A 148 -1.34 -27.08 -8.66
N GLY A 149 -1.14 -27.61 -7.46
CA GLY A 149 0.03 -28.40 -7.12
C GLY A 149 1.31 -27.56 -6.98
N LEU A 150 1.17 -26.26 -6.76
CA LEU A 150 2.28 -25.33 -6.54
C LEU A 150 2.50 -25.12 -5.03
N GLU A 151 3.75 -24.83 -4.66
CA GLU A 151 4.10 -24.42 -3.31
C GLU A 151 4.23 -22.92 -3.20
N LYS A 152 3.83 -22.37 -2.06
CA LYS A 152 4.05 -20.94 -1.76
C LYS A 152 5.55 -20.66 -1.69
N PRO A 153 6.07 -19.65 -2.40
CA PRO A 153 7.48 -19.28 -2.35
C PRO A 153 7.97 -19.06 -0.92
N SER A 154 9.23 -19.40 -0.68
CA SER A 154 9.87 -19.19 0.62
C SER A 154 11.26 -18.62 0.42
N ARG A 155 11.57 -17.51 1.13
CA ARG A 155 12.93 -16.95 1.17
C ARG A 155 13.98 -17.97 1.61
N TYR A 156 13.63 -18.90 2.50
CA TYR A 156 14.56 -19.94 2.96
C TYR A 156 14.99 -20.88 1.86
N THR A 157 14.05 -21.28 1.01
CA THR A 157 14.37 -22.14 -0.13
C THR A 157 15.37 -21.39 -1.02
N ARG A 158 15.14 -20.12 -1.33
CA ARG A 158 16.06 -19.31 -2.15
C ARG A 158 17.42 -19.10 -1.51
N VAL A 159 17.47 -18.80 -0.21
CA VAL A 159 18.74 -18.64 0.51
C VAL A 159 19.48 -19.97 0.64
N ARG A 160 18.78 -21.08 0.83
CA ARG A 160 19.36 -22.41 0.94
C ARG A 160 19.91 -22.90 -0.40
N ASP A 161 19.16 -22.70 -1.49
CA ASP A 161 19.46 -23.27 -2.79
C ASP A 161 20.56 -22.48 -3.52
N ASP A 162 20.58 -21.15 -3.41
CA ASP A 162 21.65 -20.29 -3.93
C ASP A 162 21.81 -19.00 -3.12
N ARG A 163 22.49 -19.10 -1.99
CA ARG A 163 22.76 -17.95 -1.11
C ARG A 163 23.57 -16.85 -1.78
N ASP A 164 24.55 -17.23 -2.59
CA ASP A 164 25.45 -16.24 -3.21
C ASP A 164 24.71 -15.42 -4.26
N ALA A 165 23.85 -16.04 -5.06
CA ALA A 165 22.99 -15.33 -5.99
C ALA A 165 21.98 -14.43 -5.27
N PHE A 166 21.35 -14.91 -4.19
CA PHE A 166 20.43 -14.12 -3.37
C PHE A 166 21.10 -12.85 -2.84
N LEU A 167 22.28 -12.99 -2.23
CA LEU A 167 23.05 -11.88 -1.69
C LEU A 167 23.53 -10.94 -2.81
N LYS A 168 24.01 -11.48 -3.93
CA LYS A 168 24.48 -10.72 -5.09
C LYS A 168 23.37 -9.88 -5.69
N ASN A 169 22.15 -10.40 -5.77
CA ASN A 169 21.01 -9.75 -6.39
C ASN A 169 20.15 -8.95 -5.41
N LEU A 170 20.57 -8.83 -4.14
CA LEU A 170 19.83 -8.13 -3.08
C LEU A 170 18.42 -8.72 -2.84
N GLY A 171 18.22 -10.01 -3.11
CA GLY A 171 16.92 -10.66 -3.04
C GLY A 171 15.99 -10.41 -4.22
N CYS A 172 16.43 -9.63 -5.22
CA CYS A 172 15.67 -9.44 -6.46
C CYS A 172 15.74 -10.68 -7.35
N PHE A 173 14.61 -11.08 -7.90
CA PHE A 173 14.54 -12.18 -8.88
C PHE A 173 13.30 -11.98 -9.77
N THR A 174 13.21 -12.72 -10.85
CA THR A 174 12.02 -12.74 -11.71
C THR A 174 11.08 -13.83 -11.23
N TRP A 175 9.77 -13.59 -11.29
CA TRP A 175 8.76 -14.59 -10.95
C TRP A 175 8.89 -15.84 -11.82
N GLU A 176 8.86 -17.03 -11.21
CA GLU A 176 9.29 -18.28 -11.85
C GLU A 176 8.13 -19.25 -12.17
N THR A 177 6.90 -18.92 -11.78
CA THR A 177 5.72 -19.77 -12.04
C THR A 177 4.71 -19.02 -12.93
N ASP A 178 3.50 -19.55 -13.05
CA ASP A 178 2.43 -18.92 -13.85
C ASP A 178 2.17 -17.48 -13.37
N ASP A 179 2.13 -16.52 -14.28
CA ASP A 179 2.02 -15.09 -13.96
C ASP A 179 0.74 -14.76 -13.18
N ASP A 180 -0.37 -15.47 -13.44
CA ASP A 180 -1.63 -15.30 -12.71
C ASP A 180 -1.56 -15.82 -11.26
N MET A 181 -0.51 -16.57 -10.92
CA MET A 181 -0.23 -17.00 -9.56
C MET A 181 0.72 -16.05 -8.82
N HIS A 182 1.24 -15.00 -9.47
CA HIS A 182 1.90 -13.93 -8.73
C HIS A 182 0.89 -13.30 -7.74
N PRO A 183 1.25 -13.08 -6.46
CA PRO A 183 0.26 -12.67 -5.45
C PRO A 183 -0.46 -11.36 -5.78
N ASP A 184 0.21 -10.40 -6.40
CA ASP A 184 -0.43 -9.14 -6.81
C ASP A 184 -1.40 -9.37 -7.99
N ASN A 185 -1.04 -10.21 -8.96
CA ASN A 185 -1.95 -10.60 -10.03
C ASN A 185 -3.16 -11.35 -9.49
N PHE A 186 -2.95 -12.30 -8.59
CA PHE A 186 -4.03 -13.06 -7.96
C PHE A 186 -5.01 -12.17 -7.19
N VAL A 187 -4.52 -11.17 -6.46
CA VAL A 187 -5.36 -10.19 -5.76
C VAL A 187 -6.18 -9.36 -6.75
N GLY A 188 -5.54 -8.83 -7.81
CA GLY A 188 -6.22 -8.06 -8.85
C GLY A 188 -7.28 -8.86 -9.58
N ASP A 189 -6.96 -10.09 -9.99
CA ASP A 189 -7.89 -11.00 -10.68
C ASP A 189 -9.07 -11.41 -9.78
N THR A 190 -8.82 -11.63 -8.49
CA THR A 190 -9.89 -11.89 -7.51
C THR A 190 -10.82 -10.69 -7.36
N ALA A 191 -10.29 -9.47 -7.40
CA ALA A 191 -11.10 -8.25 -7.35
C ALA A 191 -11.98 -8.09 -8.60
N VAL A 192 -11.44 -8.33 -9.78
CA VAL A 192 -12.19 -8.33 -11.05
C VAL A 192 -13.29 -9.41 -11.02
N TRP A 193 -12.92 -10.64 -10.64
CA TRP A 193 -13.89 -11.73 -10.50
C TRP A 193 -15.04 -11.36 -9.55
N TRP A 194 -14.74 -10.80 -8.39
CA TRP A 194 -15.77 -10.40 -7.43
C TRP A 194 -16.71 -9.32 -7.99
N LEU A 195 -16.17 -8.34 -8.71
CA LEU A 195 -16.95 -7.28 -9.36
C LEU A 195 -17.85 -7.84 -10.47
N GLU A 196 -17.38 -8.80 -11.26
CA GLU A 196 -18.15 -9.45 -12.34
C GLU A 196 -19.27 -10.36 -11.83
N ASP A 197 -19.02 -11.10 -10.75
CA ASP A 197 -20.00 -12.02 -10.17
C ASP A 197 -21.07 -11.32 -9.30
N ARG A 198 -20.83 -10.05 -8.96
CA ARG A 198 -21.72 -9.29 -8.10
C ARG A 198 -23.07 -9.00 -8.75
N LYS A 199 -24.17 -9.48 -8.13
CA LYS A 199 -25.55 -9.28 -8.59
C LYS A 199 -26.39 -8.33 -7.71
N ALA A 200 -25.84 -7.90 -6.56
CA ALA A 200 -26.57 -7.05 -5.62
C ALA A 200 -26.57 -5.58 -6.07
N SER A 201 -27.71 -4.89 -5.86
CA SER A 201 -27.89 -3.47 -6.14
C SER A 201 -27.49 -2.54 -4.99
N SER A 202 -27.16 -3.09 -3.80
CA SER A 202 -26.71 -2.30 -2.65
C SER A 202 -25.33 -1.66 -2.92
N PRO A 203 -25.04 -0.48 -2.38
CA PRO A 203 -23.70 0.09 -2.47
C PRO A 203 -22.67 -0.85 -1.81
N PHE A 204 -21.43 -0.79 -2.25
CA PHE A 204 -20.37 -1.61 -1.69
C PHE A 204 -19.17 -0.77 -1.22
N PHE A 205 -18.50 -1.28 -0.22
CA PHE A 205 -17.15 -0.90 0.17
C PHE A 205 -16.23 -2.07 -0.13
N LEU A 206 -15.34 -1.88 -1.10
CA LEU A 206 -14.35 -2.87 -1.51
C LEU A 206 -12.94 -2.37 -1.14
N GLN A 207 -12.33 -3.01 -0.16
CA GLN A 207 -10.93 -2.79 0.16
C GLN A 207 -10.08 -3.83 -0.57
N ILE A 208 -9.17 -3.37 -1.43
CA ILE A 208 -8.22 -4.18 -2.18
C ILE A 208 -6.82 -3.88 -1.63
N GLY A 209 -6.18 -4.89 -1.05
CA GLY A 209 -4.85 -4.78 -0.50
C GLY A 209 -3.85 -5.57 -1.31
N PHE A 210 -3.06 -4.91 -2.16
CA PHE A 210 -1.95 -5.55 -2.83
C PHE A 210 -0.82 -5.84 -1.83
N PRO A 211 -0.29 -7.07 -1.76
CA PRO A 211 0.89 -7.36 -0.94
C PRO A 211 2.18 -6.75 -1.48
N GLY A 212 2.22 -6.40 -2.76
CA GLY A 212 3.34 -5.67 -3.37
C GLY A 212 3.18 -4.14 -3.37
N PRO A 213 4.25 -3.45 -3.75
CA PRO A 213 5.59 -3.90 -4.12
C PRO A 213 6.51 -4.30 -2.96
N HIS A 214 5.97 -4.60 -1.75
CA HIS A 214 6.74 -5.15 -0.63
C HIS A 214 7.61 -6.34 -1.09
N PRO A 215 8.84 -6.49 -0.58
CA PRO A 215 9.69 -7.64 -0.92
C PRO A 215 8.99 -9.00 -0.75
N PRO A 216 9.39 -10.00 -1.56
CA PRO A 216 10.46 -9.98 -2.54
C PRO A 216 10.15 -9.06 -3.72
N TYR A 217 11.21 -8.46 -4.33
CA TYR A 217 11.06 -7.73 -5.58
C TYR A 217 11.14 -8.75 -6.73
N ASP A 218 9.98 -9.23 -7.15
CA ASP A 218 9.78 -10.43 -7.96
C ASP A 218 8.86 -10.24 -9.16
N PRO A 219 9.06 -9.19 -9.97
CA PRO A 219 8.21 -8.95 -11.13
C PRO A 219 8.28 -10.11 -12.13
N THR A 220 7.26 -10.21 -12.99
CA THR A 220 7.33 -11.11 -14.15
C THR A 220 8.30 -10.58 -15.20
N ASP A 221 8.78 -11.45 -16.10
CA ASP A 221 9.71 -11.08 -17.17
C ASP A 221 9.17 -9.96 -18.06
N GLU A 222 7.88 -9.97 -18.36
CA GLU A 222 7.22 -8.94 -19.18
C GLU A 222 7.42 -7.55 -18.59
N PHE A 223 7.14 -7.38 -17.30
CA PHE A 223 7.24 -6.08 -16.64
C PHE A 223 8.70 -5.67 -16.36
N LEU A 224 9.57 -6.63 -16.07
CA LEU A 224 10.98 -6.33 -15.89
C LEU A 224 11.61 -5.82 -17.20
N ALA A 225 11.19 -6.36 -18.34
CA ALA A 225 11.67 -5.95 -19.67
C ALA A 225 11.35 -4.47 -19.99
N ILE A 226 10.27 -3.92 -19.42
CA ILE A 226 9.92 -2.48 -19.60
C ILE A 226 11.05 -1.57 -19.12
N TYR A 227 11.74 -1.95 -18.05
CA TYR A 227 12.73 -1.13 -17.35
C TYR A 227 14.18 -1.50 -17.65
N LYS A 228 14.45 -2.40 -18.63
CA LYS A 228 15.80 -2.90 -18.93
C LYS A 228 16.83 -1.78 -19.23
N ASP A 229 16.39 -0.73 -19.90
CA ASP A 229 17.21 0.41 -20.33
C ASP A 229 16.91 1.70 -19.56
N THR A 230 16.09 1.62 -18.49
CA THR A 230 15.73 2.78 -17.68
C THR A 230 16.83 3.09 -16.69
N GLU A 231 17.26 4.36 -16.68
CA GLU A 231 18.14 4.91 -15.64
C GLU A 231 17.32 5.68 -14.62
N PHE A 232 17.37 5.22 -13.37
CA PHE A 232 16.69 5.88 -12.26
C PHE A 232 17.58 7.01 -11.68
N PRO A 233 16.99 8.12 -11.19
CA PRO A 233 17.74 9.26 -10.68
C PRO A 233 18.45 8.99 -9.35
N HIS A 234 18.12 7.90 -8.68
CA HIS A 234 18.62 7.53 -7.37
C HIS A 234 20.07 7.04 -7.40
N ARG A 235 20.82 7.31 -6.34
CA ARG A 235 22.24 6.95 -6.19
C ARG A 235 22.51 6.41 -4.79
N ALA A 236 23.59 5.66 -4.65
CA ALA A 236 24.06 5.15 -3.38
C ALA A 236 24.50 6.30 -2.45
N ALA A 237 24.20 6.14 -1.16
CA ALA A 237 24.62 7.10 -0.15
C ALA A 237 26.17 7.14 -0.01
N SER A 238 26.73 8.32 0.17
CA SER A 238 28.16 8.48 0.37
C SER A 238 28.60 8.00 1.76
N GLN A 239 29.86 7.56 1.89
CA GLN A 239 30.44 7.16 3.18
C GLN A 239 30.36 8.29 4.22
N GLN A 240 30.48 9.54 3.78
CA GLN A 240 30.36 10.71 4.65
C GLN A 240 28.93 10.83 5.21
N GLU A 241 27.92 10.68 4.36
CA GLU A 241 26.50 10.67 4.76
C GLU A 241 26.23 9.56 5.77
N LEU A 242 26.65 8.33 5.44
CA LEU A 242 26.44 7.16 6.30
C LEU A 242 27.08 7.32 7.69
N ALA A 243 28.25 7.94 7.76
CA ALA A 243 28.96 8.20 9.01
C ALA A 243 28.31 9.31 9.87
N GLN A 244 27.60 10.24 9.24
CA GLN A 244 26.93 11.36 9.92
C GLN A 244 25.52 11.02 10.39
N GLN A 245 24.98 9.88 10.02
CA GLN A 245 23.64 9.46 10.44
C GLN A 245 23.54 9.25 11.96
N PRO A 246 22.34 9.41 12.55
CA PRO A 246 22.10 9.04 13.94
C PRO A 246 22.53 7.60 14.23
N LYS A 247 23.04 7.35 15.45
CA LYS A 247 23.48 6.00 15.85
C LYS A 247 22.42 4.93 15.62
N MET A 248 21.16 5.27 15.86
CA MET A 248 20.03 4.35 15.66
C MET A 248 19.94 3.87 14.21
N HIS A 249 20.13 4.78 13.23
CA HIS A 249 20.14 4.40 11.80
C HIS A 249 21.36 3.54 11.44
N GLN A 250 22.53 3.86 12.01
CA GLN A 250 23.73 3.04 11.80
C GLN A 250 23.55 1.63 12.37
N GLN A 251 22.96 1.51 13.58
CA GLN A 251 22.65 0.23 14.21
C GLN A 251 21.58 -0.56 13.43
N LEU A 252 20.54 0.12 12.94
CA LEU A 252 19.52 -0.49 12.10
C LEU A 252 20.14 -1.11 10.85
N ARG A 253 20.99 -0.37 10.11
CA ARG A 253 21.70 -0.91 8.93
C ARG A 253 22.53 -2.14 9.28
N GLN A 254 23.31 -2.07 10.34
CA GLN A 254 24.12 -3.22 10.77
C GLN A 254 23.25 -4.44 11.09
N SER A 255 22.20 -4.25 11.86
CA SER A 255 21.25 -5.29 12.20
C SER A 255 20.61 -5.93 10.94
N MET A 256 20.24 -5.11 9.94
CA MET A 256 19.66 -5.61 8.70
C MET A 256 20.65 -6.40 7.85
N VAL A 257 21.92 -5.99 7.82
CA VAL A 257 22.99 -6.75 7.16
C VAL A 257 23.20 -8.12 7.83
N ASP A 258 23.15 -8.14 9.17
CA ASP A 258 23.40 -9.36 9.95
C ASP A 258 22.25 -10.37 9.80
N PHE A 259 21.00 -9.91 9.73
CA PHE A 259 19.80 -10.77 9.77
C PHE A 259 19.08 -10.92 8.44
N ASN A 260 19.26 -10.04 7.46
CA ASN A 260 18.54 -10.03 6.17
C ASN A 260 17.02 -10.24 6.36
N ILE A 261 16.38 -9.34 7.07
CA ILE A 261 14.95 -9.38 7.37
C ILE A 261 14.13 -9.29 6.07
N ASP A 262 13.00 -9.96 6.05
CA ASP A 262 12.14 -10.14 4.89
C ASP A 262 12.87 -10.82 3.71
N SER A 263 12.43 -10.68 2.48
CA SER A 263 13.04 -11.34 1.33
C SER A 263 14.04 -10.45 0.60
N VAL A 264 14.79 -9.61 1.34
CA VAL A 264 15.80 -8.69 0.81
C VAL A 264 17.15 -9.00 1.45
N ALA A 265 18.21 -8.95 0.65
CA ALA A 265 19.57 -9.03 1.15
C ALA A 265 20.14 -7.62 1.32
N TRP A 266 20.58 -7.29 2.54
CA TRP A 266 21.23 -6.03 2.84
C TRP A 266 22.74 -6.15 2.69
N ARG A 267 23.38 -5.05 2.29
CA ARG A 267 24.83 -4.92 2.26
C ARG A 267 25.27 -3.68 3.00
N GLU A 268 26.45 -3.75 3.60
CA GLU A 268 27.04 -2.60 4.31
C GLU A 268 27.28 -1.41 3.37
N ASN A 269 27.73 -1.69 2.15
CA ASN A 269 28.03 -0.68 1.13
C ASN A 269 27.28 -1.02 -0.15
N LEU A 270 26.20 -0.30 -0.42
CA LEU A 270 25.47 -0.37 -1.68
C LEU A 270 26.19 0.45 -2.75
N THR A 271 26.20 -0.07 -3.97
CA THR A 271 26.71 0.62 -5.15
C THR A 271 25.59 1.25 -5.95
N ASP A 272 25.89 2.18 -6.86
CA ASP A 272 24.90 2.72 -7.79
C ASP A 272 24.24 1.62 -8.63
N GLU A 273 25.00 0.58 -9.00
CA GLU A 273 24.42 -0.59 -9.71
C GLU A 273 23.39 -1.34 -8.84
N ASP A 274 23.66 -1.48 -7.55
CA ASP A 274 22.71 -2.08 -6.61
C ASP A 274 21.44 -1.25 -6.50
N ILE A 275 21.55 0.09 -6.43
CA ILE A 275 20.43 1.01 -6.40
C ILE A 275 19.61 0.89 -7.69
N GLN A 276 20.26 0.93 -8.87
CA GLN A 276 19.59 0.76 -10.16
C GLN A 276 18.86 -0.57 -10.25
N ARG A 277 19.42 -1.65 -9.71
CA ARG A 277 18.79 -2.97 -9.66
C ARG A 277 17.53 -2.97 -8.79
N LEU A 278 17.63 -2.48 -7.55
CA LEU A 278 16.49 -2.39 -6.64
C LEU A 278 15.33 -1.62 -7.26
N HIS A 279 15.63 -0.41 -7.79
CA HIS A 279 14.62 0.43 -8.43
C HIS A 279 13.99 -0.21 -9.66
N ARG A 280 14.77 -0.93 -10.48
CA ARG A 280 14.26 -1.60 -11.69
C ARG A 280 13.25 -2.69 -11.34
N TYR A 281 13.58 -3.58 -10.42
CA TYR A 281 12.69 -4.66 -10.01
C TYR A 281 11.46 -4.15 -9.27
N TYR A 282 11.65 -3.16 -8.42
CA TYR A 282 10.56 -2.51 -7.71
C TYR A 282 9.61 -1.76 -8.65
N ALA A 283 10.12 -0.97 -9.59
CA ALA A 283 9.30 -0.27 -10.58
C ALA A 283 8.49 -1.24 -11.46
N ALA A 284 9.08 -2.39 -11.79
CA ALA A 284 8.39 -3.44 -12.53
C ALA A 284 7.21 -4.03 -11.72
N ASN A 285 7.37 -4.28 -10.42
CA ASN A 285 6.27 -4.67 -9.54
C ASN A 285 5.17 -3.60 -9.47
N VAL A 286 5.55 -2.32 -9.39
CA VAL A 286 4.57 -1.22 -9.41
C VAL A 286 3.76 -1.22 -10.71
N SER A 287 4.41 -1.42 -11.87
CA SER A 287 3.71 -1.47 -13.17
C SER A 287 2.79 -2.68 -13.31
N MET A 288 3.12 -3.82 -12.69
CA MET A 288 2.20 -4.96 -12.60
C MET A 288 0.92 -4.59 -11.83
N ILE A 289 1.08 -3.94 -10.69
CA ILE A 289 -0.05 -3.47 -9.88
C ILE A 289 -0.86 -2.42 -10.65
N ASP A 290 -0.19 -1.48 -11.33
CA ASP A 290 -0.83 -0.49 -12.19
C ASP A 290 -1.74 -1.14 -13.25
N GLN A 291 -1.27 -2.21 -13.90
CA GLN A 291 -2.09 -2.96 -14.86
C GLN A 291 -3.35 -3.53 -14.18
N LYS A 292 -3.24 -4.08 -12.97
CA LYS A 292 -4.40 -4.60 -12.22
C LYS A 292 -5.35 -3.49 -11.81
N VAL A 293 -4.86 -2.32 -11.43
CA VAL A 293 -5.69 -1.13 -11.18
C VAL A 293 -6.49 -0.78 -12.44
N GLY A 294 -5.86 -0.79 -13.62
CA GLY A 294 -6.55 -0.58 -14.89
C GLY A 294 -7.68 -1.59 -15.13
N GLN A 295 -7.40 -2.87 -14.95
CA GLN A 295 -8.39 -3.94 -15.12
C GLN A 295 -9.58 -3.80 -14.14
N ILE A 296 -9.34 -3.38 -12.91
CA ILE A 296 -10.39 -3.10 -11.92
C ILE A 296 -11.25 -1.92 -12.37
N MET A 297 -10.63 -0.82 -12.84
CA MET A 297 -11.35 0.35 -13.34
C MET A 297 -12.20 0.02 -14.57
N ASP A 298 -11.66 -0.75 -15.52
CA ASP A 298 -12.37 -1.19 -16.72
C ASP A 298 -13.53 -2.14 -16.38
N CYS A 299 -13.35 -2.99 -15.35
CA CYS A 299 -14.43 -3.84 -14.85
C CYS A 299 -15.56 -3.01 -14.23
N LEU A 300 -15.24 -2.00 -13.41
CA LEU A 300 -16.24 -1.07 -12.84
C LEU A 300 -17.03 -0.36 -13.94
N ASP A 301 -16.37 0.08 -15.00
CA ASP A 301 -17.02 0.71 -16.16
C ASP A 301 -17.93 -0.26 -16.90
N LYS A 302 -17.43 -1.43 -17.26
CA LYS A 302 -18.19 -2.48 -17.94
C LYS A 302 -19.42 -2.95 -17.18
N GLN A 303 -19.33 -2.96 -15.83
CA GLN A 303 -20.46 -3.33 -14.95
C GLN A 303 -21.41 -2.15 -14.68
N GLY A 304 -21.14 -0.95 -15.21
CA GLY A 304 -21.95 0.26 -15.01
C GLY A 304 -21.89 0.81 -13.57
N HIS A 305 -20.78 0.56 -12.88
CA HIS A 305 -20.60 1.05 -11.52
C HIS A 305 -19.71 2.31 -11.46
N LEU A 306 -18.93 2.60 -12.52
CA LEU A 306 -17.87 3.60 -12.49
C LEU A 306 -18.37 4.99 -12.11
N ASP A 307 -19.47 5.45 -12.72
CA ASP A 307 -20.04 6.80 -12.51
C ASP A 307 -20.51 7.06 -11.06
N ASN A 308 -20.81 6.01 -10.30
CA ASN A 308 -21.21 6.13 -8.90
C ASN A 308 -20.20 5.49 -7.94
N THR A 309 -18.92 5.48 -8.31
CA THR A 309 -17.85 4.91 -7.49
C THR A 309 -16.82 5.94 -7.13
N ILE A 310 -16.42 5.97 -5.86
CA ILE A 310 -15.23 6.68 -5.37
C ILE A 310 -14.09 5.66 -5.33
N VAL A 311 -13.03 5.92 -6.07
CA VAL A 311 -11.80 5.12 -6.05
C VAL A 311 -10.71 5.88 -5.31
N ILE A 312 -10.12 5.25 -4.32
CA ILE A 312 -9.03 5.80 -3.50
C ILE A 312 -7.83 4.88 -3.69
N PHE A 313 -6.72 5.45 -4.15
CA PHE A 313 -5.45 4.74 -4.29
C PHE A 313 -4.44 5.29 -3.29
N CYS A 314 -3.78 4.40 -2.53
CA CYS A 314 -2.75 4.78 -1.55
C CYS A 314 -1.78 3.64 -1.28
N SER A 315 -0.73 3.92 -0.49
CA SER A 315 0.15 2.90 0.11
C SER A 315 0.20 3.05 1.62
N ASP A 316 0.45 1.94 2.33
CA ASP A 316 0.52 1.95 3.80
C ASP A 316 1.82 2.57 4.36
N HIS A 317 2.92 2.47 3.65
CA HIS A 317 4.20 3.17 3.83
C HIS A 317 5.01 3.02 2.54
N ALA A 318 6.24 3.56 2.51
CA ALA A 318 7.10 3.46 1.35
C ALA A 318 8.39 2.68 1.66
N ASP A 319 9.37 2.73 0.74
CA ASP A 319 10.62 1.96 0.77
C ASP A 319 11.81 2.88 0.54
N ALA A 320 12.87 2.70 1.27
CA ALA A 320 14.10 3.46 1.08
C ALA A 320 14.86 3.06 -0.19
N LEU A 321 14.73 1.83 -0.69
CA LEU A 321 15.36 1.30 -1.90
C LEU A 321 16.86 1.63 -2.05
N GLY A 322 17.56 1.67 -0.94
CA GLY A 322 18.98 1.99 -0.87
C GLY A 322 19.31 3.46 -0.64
N GLU A 323 18.34 4.36 -0.71
CA GLU A 323 18.56 5.76 -0.34
C GLU A 323 18.98 5.87 1.13
N HIS A 324 19.88 6.80 1.41
CA HIS A 324 20.49 6.94 2.73
C HIS A 324 21.15 5.64 3.24
N GLY A 325 21.45 4.68 2.35
CA GLY A 325 22.01 3.36 2.70
C GLY A 325 21.03 2.44 3.39
N HIS A 326 19.72 2.71 3.34
CA HIS A 326 18.67 1.88 3.88
C HIS A 326 17.88 1.20 2.76
N ILE A 327 17.43 -0.01 3.01
CA ILE A 327 16.45 -0.74 2.18
C ILE A 327 15.22 -0.97 3.03
N GLN A 328 14.02 -0.99 2.43
CA GLN A 328 12.73 -1.13 3.09
C GLN A 328 12.38 0.07 3.99
N LYS A 329 11.84 -0.17 5.16
CA LYS A 329 11.14 0.73 6.08
C LYS A 329 11.93 0.99 7.37
N TRP A 330 11.25 1.37 8.43
CA TRP A 330 11.77 1.61 9.80
C TRP A 330 12.62 2.88 9.96
N THR A 331 12.55 3.81 9.02
CA THR A 331 13.17 5.14 9.13
C THR A 331 12.15 6.25 8.92
N MET A 332 12.49 7.47 9.35
CA MET A 332 11.62 8.65 9.21
C MET A 332 11.97 9.51 7.99
N TYR A 333 12.73 8.96 7.02
CA TYR A 333 13.00 9.66 5.78
C TYR A 333 11.73 9.75 4.92
N ASP A 334 11.60 10.85 4.18
CA ASP A 334 10.45 11.08 3.29
C ASP A 334 10.24 9.95 2.28
N CYS A 335 11.33 9.35 1.79
CA CYS A 335 11.25 8.19 0.90
C CYS A 335 10.57 6.96 1.52
N VAL A 336 10.35 6.95 2.84
CA VAL A 336 9.65 5.88 3.57
C VAL A 336 8.32 6.34 4.16
N THR A 337 8.22 7.59 4.61
CA THR A 337 7.02 8.09 5.31
C THR A 337 6.02 8.77 4.40
N ARG A 338 6.44 9.27 3.23
CA ARG A 338 5.57 9.91 2.24
C ARG A 338 5.09 8.88 1.22
N VAL A 339 3.77 8.82 1.02
CA VAL A 339 3.09 7.82 0.20
C VAL A 339 2.17 8.47 -0.84
N PRO A 340 1.86 7.78 -1.95
CA PRO A 340 0.86 8.25 -2.90
C PRO A 340 -0.52 8.25 -2.25
N LEU A 341 -1.33 9.27 -2.57
CA LEU A 341 -2.74 9.32 -2.23
C LEU A 341 -3.50 10.02 -3.36
N VAL A 342 -4.41 9.28 -4.00
CA VAL A 342 -5.24 9.77 -5.10
C VAL A 342 -6.70 9.44 -4.83
N PHE A 343 -7.58 10.44 -4.97
CA PHE A 343 -9.03 10.26 -4.97
C PHE A 343 -9.56 10.49 -6.38
N TRP A 344 -10.31 9.55 -6.89
CA TRP A 344 -10.99 9.63 -8.18
C TRP A 344 -12.49 9.35 -7.99
N ALA A 345 -13.33 10.27 -8.43
CA ALA A 345 -14.78 10.09 -8.45
C ALA A 345 -15.41 11.13 -9.40
N PRO A 346 -16.05 10.73 -10.50
CA PRO A 346 -16.76 11.66 -11.39
C PRO A 346 -17.81 12.46 -10.60
N ASP A 347 -17.88 13.76 -10.87
CA ASP A 347 -18.86 14.70 -10.29
C ASP A 347 -18.86 14.84 -8.74
N ARG A 348 -17.98 14.13 -8.02
CA ARG A 348 -17.88 14.18 -6.56
C ARG A 348 -16.55 14.73 -6.05
N VAL A 349 -15.49 14.55 -6.81
CA VAL A 349 -14.13 14.99 -6.49
C VAL A 349 -13.64 15.90 -7.60
N LYS A 350 -12.95 16.98 -7.26
CA LYS A 350 -12.32 17.86 -8.25
C LYS A 350 -11.36 17.06 -9.13
N GLN A 351 -11.43 17.30 -10.42
CA GLN A 351 -10.56 16.67 -11.40
C GLN A 351 -9.31 17.52 -11.64
N GLN A 352 -8.23 16.85 -12.06
CA GLN A 352 -6.95 17.48 -12.44
C GLN A 352 -6.36 18.36 -11.32
N GLN A 353 -6.63 17.98 -10.07
CA GLN A 353 -6.14 18.74 -8.93
C GLN A 353 -4.95 18.03 -8.29
N GLN A 354 -3.85 18.73 -8.18
CA GLN A 354 -2.70 18.32 -7.38
C GLN A 354 -2.65 19.22 -6.12
N CYS A 355 -2.70 18.58 -4.96
CA CYS A 355 -2.79 19.23 -3.67
C CYS A 355 -1.50 19.00 -2.90
N ASP A 356 -0.84 20.06 -2.49
CA ASP A 356 0.39 20.03 -1.70
C ASP A 356 0.17 20.28 -0.20
N ASP A 357 -1.09 20.39 0.23
CA ASP A 357 -1.44 20.44 1.65
C ASP A 357 -1.01 19.19 2.40
N LEU A 358 -0.64 19.38 3.67
CA LEU A 358 -0.28 18.28 4.56
C LEU A 358 -1.52 17.45 4.92
N VAL A 359 -1.48 16.16 4.60
CA VAL A 359 -2.49 15.18 5.01
C VAL A 359 -1.81 13.94 5.59
N GLN A 360 -2.53 13.20 6.41
CA GLN A 360 -2.07 11.90 6.91
C GLN A 360 -2.91 10.76 6.35
N LEU A 361 -2.29 9.62 6.14
CA LEU A 361 -2.95 8.47 5.55
C LEU A 361 -4.22 8.05 6.32
N MET A 362 -4.25 8.22 7.63
CA MET A 362 -5.42 7.91 8.47
C MET A 362 -6.64 8.81 8.16
N ASP A 363 -6.44 9.96 7.51
CA ASP A 363 -7.52 10.90 7.12
C ASP A 363 -8.46 10.31 6.07
N ILE A 364 -8.08 9.19 5.43
CA ILE A 364 -8.94 8.40 4.54
C ILE A 364 -10.20 7.91 5.26
N ALA A 365 -10.10 7.46 6.51
CA ALA A 365 -11.22 6.87 7.24
C ALA A 365 -12.40 7.85 7.44
N PRO A 366 -12.22 9.02 8.06
CA PRO A 366 -13.31 9.98 8.21
C PRO A 366 -13.80 10.53 6.87
N THR A 367 -12.92 10.60 5.86
CA THR A 367 -13.28 11.02 4.50
C THR A 367 -14.26 10.03 3.85
N ILE A 368 -13.99 8.73 3.96
CA ILE A 368 -14.88 7.66 3.49
C ILE A 368 -16.24 7.73 4.21
N LEU A 369 -16.23 7.87 5.53
CA LEU A 369 -17.46 7.94 6.32
C LEU A 369 -18.34 9.12 5.90
N GLN A 370 -17.76 10.30 5.71
CA GLN A 370 -18.52 11.47 5.23
C GLN A 370 -19.10 11.28 3.83
N PHE A 371 -18.37 10.65 2.90
CA PHE A 371 -18.93 10.30 1.59
C PHE A 371 -20.06 9.29 1.68
N ALA A 372 -20.04 8.42 2.68
CA ALA A 372 -21.13 7.48 2.96
C ALA A 372 -22.31 8.11 3.72
N GLY A 373 -22.22 9.40 4.09
CA GLY A 373 -23.23 10.10 4.90
C GLY A 373 -23.23 9.70 6.37
N ILE A 374 -22.06 9.31 6.89
CA ILE A 374 -21.84 8.92 8.29
C ILE A 374 -20.91 9.95 8.93
N ASP A 375 -21.32 10.53 10.04
CA ASP A 375 -20.47 11.44 10.81
C ASP A 375 -19.37 10.65 11.52
N PRO A 376 -18.07 10.98 11.30
CA PRO A 376 -16.99 10.35 12.02
C PRO A 376 -17.01 10.77 13.50
N PRO A 377 -16.49 9.94 14.43
CA PRO A 377 -16.40 10.30 15.83
C PRO A 377 -15.56 11.56 16.06
N SER A 378 -16.06 12.46 16.90
CA SER A 378 -15.38 13.74 17.20
C SER A 378 -14.08 13.59 17.99
N ASN A 379 -13.81 12.41 18.56
CA ASN A 379 -12.60 12.10 19.29
C ASN A 379 -11.53 11.37 18.43
N TRP A 380 -11.76 11.23 17.12
CA TRP A 380 -10.73 10.73 16.23
C TRP A 380 -9.63 11.78 16.03
N GLU A 381 -8.40 11.31 15.85
CA GLU A 381 -7.24 12.14 15.52
C GLU A 381 -7.11 12.37 14.00
N ALA A 382 -7.76 11.51 13.22
CA ALA A 382 -7.90 11.62 11.78
C ALA A 382 -8.89 12.73 11.39
N LEU A 383 -8.61 13.45 10.31
CA LEU A 383 -9.40 14.60 9.82
C LEU A 383 -9.95 14.33 8.42
N ALA A 384 -11.21 14.70 8.17
CA ALA A 384 -11.85 14.45 6.88
C ALA A 384 -11.39 15.45 5.81
N MET A 385 -11.01 14.95 4.63
CA MET A 385 -10.54 15.72 3.48
C MET A 385 -11.64 16.15 2.51
N ASN A 386 -12.93 15.86 2.81
CA ASN A 386 -14.04 16.06 1.86
C ASN A 386 -14.14 17.50 1.34
N LYS A 387 -13.88 18.52 2.18
CA LYS A 387 -13.90 19.93 1.74
C LYS A 387 -12.84 20.17 0.67
N MET A 388 -11.61 19.69 0.87
CA MET A 388 -10.51 19.82 -0.09
C MET A 388 -10.83 19.09 -1.41
N LEU A 389 -11.44 17.92 -1.32
CA LEU A 389 -11.81 17.11 -2.48
C LEU A 389 -12.95 17.73 -3.31
N THR A 390 -13.88 18.45 -2.69
CA THR A 390 -15.07 19.00 -3.37
C THR A 390 -14.91 20.47 -3.73
N SER A 391 -14.30 21.28 -2.86
CA SER A 391 -14.18 22.73 -3.04
C SER A 391 -12.81 23.17 -3.54
N GLY A 392 -11.78 22.40 -3.31
CA GLY A 392 -10.39 22.63 -3.70
C GLY A 392 -9.44 22.63 -2.51
N CYS A 393 -8.17 22.45 -2.82
CA CYS A 393 -7.09 22.53 -1.86
C CYS A 393 -7.02 23.93 -1.26
N TRP A 394 -6.29 24.04 -0.18
CA TRP A 394 -6.14 25.27 0.57
C TRP A 394 -5.71 26.44 -0.35
N ASP A 395 -6.35 27.59 -0.16
CA ASP A 395 -5.96 28.87 -0.78
C ASP A 395 -5.11 29.64 0.25
N GLU A 396 -3.90 30.07 -0.16
CA GLU A 396 -3.01 30.89 0.68
C GLU A 396 -3.68 32.18 1.22
N GLN A 397 -4.78 32.60 0.61
CA GLN A 397 -5.54 33.78 1.04
C GLN A 397 -6.45 33.51 2.25
N ASP A 398 -6.72 32.25 2.61
CA ASP A 398 -7.49 31.89 3.81
C ASP A 398 -6.71 30.91 4.70
N PRO A 399 -5.89 31.42 5.63
CA PRO A 399 -5.07 30.59 6.52
C PRO A 399 -5.90 29.68 7.46
N ASN A 400 -7.22 29.90 7.58
CA ASN A 400 -8.08 29.06 8.44
C ASN A 400 -8.62 27.82 7.71
N GLU A 401 -8.29 27.63 6.43
CA GLU A 401 -8.77 26.49 5.64
C GLU A 401 -7.83 25.30 5.63
N LYS A 402 -6.60 25.42 6.13
CA LYS A 402 -5.66 24.31 6.25
C LYS A 402 -6.23 23.17 7.08
N LEU A 403 -6.08 21.94 6.56
CA LEU A 403 -6.45 20.76 7.32
C LEU A 403 -5.48 20.54 8.49
N ARG A 404 -4.18 20.71 8.25
CA ARG A 404 -3.08 20.50 9.21
C ARG A 404 -1.96 21.52 9.01
N ASP A 405 -1.29 21.91 10.08
CA ASP A 405 -0.03 22.67 10.05
C ASP A 405 1.19 21.73 10.15
N HIS A 406 0.99 20.52 10.62
CA HIS A 406 2.05 19.52 10.81
C HIS A 406 1.49 18.11 10.68
N VAL A 407 2.38 17.17 10.41
CA VAL A 407 2.14 15.73 10.44
C VAL A 407 3.01 15.09 11.51
N TYR A 408 2.56 13.96 12.04
CA TYR A 408 3.28 13.24 13.07
C TYR A 408 3.43 11.77 12.67
N ALA A 409 4.65 11.26 12.79
CA ALA A 409 4.95 9.85 12.57
C ALA A 409 5.79 9.30 13.73
N GLU A 410 5.55 8.06 14.09
CA GLU A 410 6.24 7.39 15.18
C GLU A 410 6.61 5.95 14.85
N LEU A 411 7.68 5.47 15.48
CA LEU A 411 8.15 4.10 15.40
C LEU A 411 8.26 3.53 16.81
N GLY A 412 7.57 2.42 17.08
CA GLY A 412 7.61 1.74 18.36
C GLY A 412 8.98 1.14 18.68
N ARG A 413 9.34 1.07 19.95
CA ARG A 413 10.66 0.63 20.43
C ARG A 413 11.01 -0.81 20.09
N ASP A 414 10.03 -1.68 19.90
CA ASP A 414 10.25 -3.13 19.87
C ASP A 414 10.70 -3.65 18.49
N HIS A 415 10.55 -2.87 17.42
CA HIS A 415 11.01 -3.28 16.09
C HIS A 415 12.54 -3.36 15.96
N ILE A 416 13.28 -2.65 16.82
CA ILE A 416 14.76 -2.68 16.86
C ILE A 416 15.26 -3.79 17.79
N GLN A 417 14.45 -4.24 18.74
CA GLN A 417 14.83 -5.26 19.74
C GLN A 417 14.37 -6.68 19.38
N SER A 418 13.34 -6.84 18.56
CA SER A 418 12.83 -8.16 18.17
C SER A 418 13.63 -8.83 17.04
N GLY A 419 14.71 -8.23 16.59
CA GLY A 419 15.71 -8.81 15.69
C GLY A 419 16.93 -9.38 16.43
N ALA A 420 16.87 -9.52 17.75
CA ALA A 420 17.93 -10.13 18.56
C ALA A 420 17.55 -11.55 18.98
#